data_31933e08b35f3136d64893f4d7c9f01d
#
_entry.id   31933e08b35f3136d64893f4d7c9f01d
#
_cell.length_a   1.000
_cell.length_b   1.000
_cell.length_c   1.000
_cell.angle_alpha   90.00
_cell.angle_beta   90.00
_cell.angle_gamma   90.00
#
_symmetry.space_group_name_H-M   'P 1'
#
loop_
_entity.id
_entity.type
_entity.pdbx_description
1 polymer ?
#
loop_
_entity_poly.entity_id
_entity_poly.type
_entity_poly.pdbx_seq_one_letter_code
_entity_poly.pdbx_strand_id
1 'polypeptide(L)'
;MKTDNLFYHIFNDLPEAFFALIGQPESEAKHYKCQSVELKQTSFRIDATFQPKDKTRPTYFVEAQFQHDKKFYRRFFAETYLYLHQYEVRDWRGVVIFPSKKIEPPFKNYEELMESGRVQRIYLNKLPKTQQLFPKLEIFRLMIADEQETLETTKAILSETGITFWEILEKILVSKFPNLTREEIKNMLKLETNLMKTRYFQEAREEAIKEGLQKGLQEGLQKGLQQGKQQASEEIAKRLVQENLPIEMIAKTTGLSKRHIQELIKELIRKQPDKTNDRARKTQNSPAFKTRRKRS
;
A
#
# COMPACT_ATOMS: atom_id res chain seq x y z
N MET A 1 16.28 -3.71 -7.19
CA MET A 1 15.31 -4.23 -6.20
C MET A 1 14.71 -3.03 -5.49
N LYS A 2 13.40 -2.91 -5.45
CA LYS A 2 12.74 -1.88 -4.62
C LYS A 2 12.71 -2.43 -3.19
N THR A 3 13.81 -2.26 -2.49
CA THR A 3 14.04 -2.73 -1.13
C THR A 3 13.00 -2.18 -0.16
N ASP A 4 12.55 -0.95 -0.40
CA ASP A 4 11.55 -0.21 0.35
C ASP A 4 10.22 -0.98 0.49
N ASN A 5 9.72 -1.53 -0.61
CA ASN A 5 8.51 -2.36 -0.57
C ASN A 5 8.69 -3.64 0.27
N LEU A 6 9.89 -4.22 0.27
CA LEU A 6 10.14 -5.47 1.00
C LEU A 6 10.16 -5.23 2.51
N PHE A 7 10.80 -4.16 2.99
CA PHE A 7 10.76 -3.77 4.39
C PHE A 7 9.33 -3.46 4.86
N TYR A 8 8.57 -2.72 4.05
CA TYR A 8 7.17 -2.47 4.38
C TYR A 8 6.36 -3.78 4.53
N HIS A 9 6.55 -4.74 3.64
CA HIS A 9 5.88 -6.04 3.75
C HIS A 9 6.31 -6.81 5.01
N ILE A 10 7.62 -6.84 5.31
CA ILE A 10 8.11 -7.49 6.53
C ILE A 10 7.49 -6.84 7.77
N PHE A 11 7.46 -5.52 7.85
CA PHE A 11 6.93 -4.79 9.01
C PHE A 11 5.41 -4.85 9.12
N ASN A 12 4.71 -4.93 8.00
CA ASN A 12 3.25 -5.07 7.99
C ASN A 12 2.82 -6.48 8.41
N ASP A 13 3.51 -7.50 7.90
CA ASP A 13 3.17 -8.91 8.11
C ASP A 13 3.75 -9.44 9.44
N LEU A 14 4.86 -8.85 9.91
CA LEU A 14 5.56 -9.22 11.13
C LEU A 14 6.03 -7.99 11.92
N PRO A 15 5.12 -7.19 12.50
CA PRO A 15 5.47 -5.95 13.19
C PRO A 15 6.38 -6.17 14.41
N GLU A 16 6.35 -7.34 15.03
CA GLU A 16 7.23 -7.71 16.13
C GLU A 16 8.71 -7.71 15.71
N ALA A 17 9.00 -8.04 14.45
CA ALA A 17 10.37 -8.01 13.93
C ALA A 17 10.95 -6.59 13.92
N PHE A 18 10.11 -5.56 13.70
CA PHE A 18 10.56 -4.18 13.85
C PHE A 18 10.97 -3.86 15.29
N PHE A 19 10.14 -4.22 16.27
CA PHE A 19 10.44 -3.93 17.68
C PHE A 19 11.69 -4.70 18.15
N ALA A 20 11.86 -5.96 17.76
CA ALA A 20 13.09 -6.71 17.98
C ALA A 20 14.31 -6.02 17.34
N LEU A 21 14.18 -5.51 16.11
CA LEU A 21 15.26 -4.83 15.38
C LEU A 21 15.74 -3.56 16.10
N ILE A 22 14.83 -2.80 16.70
CA ILE A 22 15.16 -1.57 17.46
C ILE A 22 15.52 -1.85 18.92
N GLY A 23 15.57 -3.12 19.35
CA GLY A 23 15.89 -3.52 20.72
C GLY A 23 14.77 -3.25 21.73
N GLN A 24 13.53 -3.18 21.28
CA GLN A 24 12.34 -3.05 22.12
C GLN A 24 11.63 -4.39 22.27
N PRO A 25 10.85 -4.58 23.34
CA PRO A 25 10.05 -5.79 23.50
C PRO A 25 9.11 -6.01 22.31
N GLU A 26 9.06 -7.22 21.78
CA GLU A 26 8.18 -7.58 20.68
C GLU A 26 6.69 -7.35 21.00
N SER A 27 6.33 -7.46 22.28
CA SER A 27 4.97 -7.20 22.77
C SER A 27 4.50 -5.75 22.53
N GLU A 28 5.41 -4.82 22.23
CA GLU A 28 5.04 -3.46 21.86
C GLU A 28 4.28 -3.41 20.54
N ALA A 29 4.51 -4.35 19.62
CA ALA A 29 3.85 -4.41 18.32
C ALA A 29 2.31 -4.31 18.38
N LYS A 30 1.70 -4.94 19.39
CA LYS A 30 0.25 -4.89 19.59
C LYS A 30 -0.33 -3.49 19.78
N HIS A 31 0.50 -2.54 20.21
CA HIS A 31 0.10 -1.14 20.47
C HIS A 31 0.23 -0.24 19.24
N TYR A 32 0.70 -0.78 18.12
CA TYR A 32 0.97 -0.01 16.91
C TYR A 32 0.21 -0.53 15.70
N LYS A 33 0.10 0.32 14.69
CA LYS A 33 -0.32 -0.03 13.34
C LYS A 33 0.78 0.41 12.37
N CYS A 34 1.29 -0.53 11.57
CA CYS A 34 2.22 -0.23 10.49
C CYS A 34 1.44 0.23 9.26
N GLN A 35 1.91 1.27 8.60
CA GLN A 35 1.35 1.75 7.33
C GLN A 35 2.39 2.51 6.53
N SER A 36 2.28 2.47 5.20
CA SER A 36 3.00 3.38 4.32
C SER A 36 2.16 4.64 4.12
N VAL A 37 2.77 5.81 4.17
CA VAL A 37 2.06 7.09 4.06
C VAL A 37 2.59 7.90 2.89
N GLU A 38 1.70 8.21 1.96
CA GLU A 38 1.95 9.13 0.87
C GLU A 38 1.57 10.55 1.30
N LEU A 39 2.54 11.47 1.27
CA LEU A 39 2.31 12.84 1.70
C LEU A 39 1.63 13.64 0.58
N LYS A 40 0.46 14.20 0.90
CA LYS A 40 -0.32 15.00 -0.04
C LYS A 40 0.50 16.19 -0.54
N GLN A 41 0.43 16.47 -1.83
CA GLN A 41 1.07 17.59 -2.54
C GLN A 41 2.58 17.47 -2.79
N THR A 42 3.22 16.37 -2.42
CA THR A 42 4.64 16.12 -2.70
C THR A 42 4.83 14.72 -3.25
N SER A 43 5.95 14.49 -3.96
CA SER A 43 6.37 13.14 -4.38
C SER A 43 6.99 12.34 -3.23
N PHE A 44 6.84 12.80 -1.99
CA PHE A 44 7.45 12.20 -0.81
C PHE A 44 6.58 11.07 -0.28
N ARG A 45 7.23 9.97 0.05
CA ARG A 45 6.61 8.78 0.60
C ARG A 45 7.50 8.20 1.68
N ILE A 46 6.96 8.06 2.87
CA ILE A 46 7.62 7.37 3.98
C ILE A 46 7.42 5.86 3.79
N ASP A 47 8.51 5.09 3.81
CA ASP A 47 8.48 3.64 3.57
C ASP A 47 7.57 2.92 4.56
N ALA A 48 7.77 3.15 5.86
CA ALA A 48 6.89 2.64 6.89
C ALA A 48 6.75 3.61 8.07
N THR A 49 5.55 3.70 8.61
CA THR A 49 5.25 4.40 9.86
C THR A 49 4.57 3.44 10.82
N PHE A 50 5.04 3.44 12.07
CA PHE A 50 4.34 2.76 13.14
C PHE A 50 3.59 3.80 13.96
N GLN A 51 2.29 3.83 13.78
CA GLN A 51 1.42 4.74 14.49
C GLN A 51 0.90 4.07 15.77
N PRO A 52 1.08 4.69 16.93
CA PRO A 52 0.55 4.14 18.17
C PRO A 52 -0.98 4.21 18.19
N LYS A 53 -1.60 3.20 18.76
CA LYS A 53 -3.05 3.15 19.02
C LYS A 53 -3.46 4.10 20.15
N ASP A 54 -2.52 4.45 21.01
CA ASP A 54 -2.69 5.43 22.08
C ASP A 54 -1.66 6.57 21.96
N LYS A 55 -1.99 7.76 22.47
CA LYS A 55 -1.16 8.96 22.35
C LYS A 55 0.03 9.01 23.34
N THR A 56 0.28 7.98 24.12
CA THR A 56 1.34 7.93 25.12
C THR A 56 2.67 7.45 24.56
N ARG A 57 2.63 6.81 23.40
CA ARG A 57 3.77 6.21 22.72
C ARG A 57 4.23 7.05 21.52
N PRO A 58 5.51 6.99 21.15
CA PRO A 58 6.02 7.69 19.98
C PRO A 58 5.53 7.07 18.67
N THR A 59 5.35 7.90 17.65
CA THR A 59 5.26 7.44 16.26
C THR A 59 6.66 7.15 15.73
N TYR A 60 6.87 5.99 15.10
CA TYR A 60 8.13 5.67 14.44
C TYR A 60 8.03 5.94 12.94
N PHE A 61 9.01 6.65 12.41
CA PHE A 61 9.26 6.82 10.98
C PHE A 61 10.43 5.94 10.59
N VAL A 62 10.22 5.03 9.65
CA VAL A 62 11.19 4.00 9.29
C VAL A 62 11.54 4.12 7.82
N GLU A 63 12.84 4.15 7.53
CA GLU A 63 13.38 4.25 6.18
C GLU A 63 14.55 3.28 6.01
N ALA A 64 14.55 2.50 4.92
CA ALA A 64 15.61 1.55 4.61
C ALA A 64 16.41 2.01 3.39
N GLN A 65 17.67 2.38 3.58
CA GLN A 65 18.54 2.93 2.55
C GLN A 65 19.64 1.97 2.16
N PHE A 66 19.52 1.32 1.00
CA PHE A 66 20.48 0.31 0.51
C PHE A 66 21.47 0.85 -0.53
N GLN A 67 21.27 2.05 -1.01
CA GLN A 67 22.16 2.71 -1.94
C GLN A 67 22.72 3.99 -1.32
N HIS A 68 23.93 4.37 -1.74
CA HIS A 68 24.50 5.64 -1.28
C HIS A 68 23.73 6.81 -1.86
N ASP A 69 23.06 7.58 -1.00
CA ASP A 69 22.33 8.80 -1.38
C ASP A 69 22.75 9.96 -0.47
N LYS A 70 23.50 10.91 -1.05
CA LYS A 70 23.96 12.11 -0.33
C LYS A 70 22.83 13.00 0.20
N LYS A 71 21.62 12.85 -0.36
CA LYS A 71 20.42 13.64 0.03
C LYS A 71 19.52 12.90 1.01
N PHE A 72 19.88 11.69 1.39
CA PHE A 72 19.04 10.81 2.22
C PHE A 72 18.49 11.51 3.47
N TYR A 73 19.35 12.04 4.35
CA TYR A 73 18.89 12.67 5.59
C TYR A 73 18.06 13.93 5.35
N ARG A 74 18.36 14.70 4.28
CA ARG A 74 17.53 15.84 3.89
C ARG A 74 16.12 15.39 3.53
N ARG A 75 15.98 14.31 2.75
CA ARG A 75 14.68 13.74 2.37
C ARG A 75 13.97 13.19 3.60
N PHE A 76 14.63 12.33 4.36
CA PHE A 76 14.08 11.70 5.56
C PHE A 76 13.49 12.72 6.55
N PHE A 77 14.23 13.79 6.87
CA PHE A 77 13.73 14.81 7.77
C PHE A 77 12.64 15.68 7.14
N ALA A 78 12.75 15.99 5.85
CA ALA A 78 11.69 16.73 5.14
C ALA A 78 10.36 15.95 5.18
N GLU A 79 10.38 14.66 4.91
CA GLU A 79 9.22 13.77 4.96
C GLU A 79 8.66 13.66 6.39
N THR A 80 9.53 13.47 7.37
CA THR A 80 9.15 13.43 8.79
C THR A 80 8.47 14.72 9.22
N TYR A 81 9.05 15.89 8.94
CA TYR A 81 8.47 17.16 9.35
C TYR A 81 7.22 17.54 8.57
N LEU A 82 7.10 17.16 7.30
CA LEU A 82 5.85 17.31 6.55
C LEU A 82 4.73 16.44 7.15
N TYR A 83 5.06 15.22 7.58
CA TYR A 83 4.09 14.39 8.28
C TYR A 83 3.65 15.05 9.60
N LEU A 84 4.59 15.53 10.40
CA LEU A 84 4.31 16.22 11.67
C LEU A 84 3.50 17.51 11.48
N HIS A 85 3.66 18.18 10.33
CA HIS A 85 2.83 19.34 9.96
C HIS A 85 1.40 18.94 9.60
N GLN A 86 1.20 17.79 8.95
CA GLN A 86 -0.12 17.33 8.49
C GLN A 86 -0.92 16.59 9.57
N TYR A 87 -0.23 15.97 10.51
CA TYR A 87 -0.83 15.11 11.53
C TYR A 87 -0.36 15.51 12.93
N GLU A 88 -1.30 15.50 13.88
CA GLU A 88 -0.97 15.73 15.28
C GLU A 88 -0.23 14.54 15.88
N VAL A 89 1.07 14.70 16.15
CA VAL A 89 1.94 13.69 16.76
C VAL A 89 2.58 14.28 18.00
N ARG A 90 2.45 13.62 19.16
CA ARG A 90 3.02 14.07 20.43
C ARG A 90 4.51 13.85 20.53
N ASP A 91 4.95 12.65 20.19
CA ASP A 91 6.35 12.26 20.20
C ASP A 91 6.67 11.39 18.99
N TRP A 92 7.89 11.46 18.51
CA TRP A 92 8.32 10.71 17.34
C TRP A 92 9.75 10.17 17.50
N ARG A 93 10.03 9.09 16.81
CA ARG A 93 11.35 8.48 16.65
C ARG A 93 11.59 8.17 15.19
N GLY A 94 12.82 8.42 14.73
CA GLY A 94 13.29 7.99 13.43
C GLY A 94 14.06 6.67 13.56
N VAL A 95 13.88 5.77 12.61
CA VAL A 95 14.66 4.55 12.49
C VAL A 95 15.17 4.46 11.05
N VAL A 96 16.49 4.50 10.89
CA VAL A 96 17.12 4.39 9.56
C VAL A 96 17.95 3.11 9.50
N ILE A 97 17.71 2.33 8.46
CA ILE A 97 18.29 1.01 8.28
C ILE A 97 19.24 1.02 7.10
N PHE A 98 20.49 0.65 7.32
CA PHE A 98 21.53 0.54 6.30
C PHE A 98 22.07 -0.88 6.24
N PRO A 99 22.47 -1.37 5.06
CA PRO A 99 23.23 -2.62 4.94
C PRO A 99 24.52 -2.60 5.81
N SER A 100 25.22 -1.46 5.75
CA SER A 100 26.46 -1.23 6.51
C SER A 100 26.68 0.28 6.67
N LYS A 101 27.60 0.64 7.60
CA LYS A 101 28.01 2.03 7.82
C LYS A 101 28.59 2.71 6.55
N LYS A 102 29.11 1.93 5.59
CA LYS A 102 29.68 2.48 4.34
C LYS A 102 28.62 3.13 3.43
N ILE A 103 27.37 2.72 3.56
CA ILE A 103 26.25 3.26 2.75
C ILE A 103 25.69 4.53 3.37
N GLU A 104 25.88 4.73 4.67
CA GLU A 104 25.38 5.92 5.35
C GLU A 104 26.05 7.20 4.82
N PRO A 105 25.26 8.20 4.38
CA PRO A 105 25.82 9.49 3.99
C PRO A 105 26.17 10.36 5.20
N PRO A 106 26.99 11.40 5.03
CA PRO A 106 27.23 12.38 6.09
C PRO A 106 25.93 13.07 6.54
N PHE A 107 25.83 13.32 7.85
CA PHE A 107 24.65 13.95 8.48
C PHE A 107 24.98 15.27 9.22
N LYS A 108 26.07 15.94 8.81
CA LYS A 108 26.63 17.11 9.48
C LYS A 108 25.61 18.22 9.83
N ASN A 109 24.56 18.36 9.05
CA ASN A 109 23.51 19.37 9.31
C ASN A 109 22.40 18.87 10.25
N TYR A 110 22.50 17.64 10.77
CA TYR A 110 21.47 16.97 11.59
C TYR A 110 22.07 16.33 12.85
N GLU A 111 23.26 16.78 13.27
CA GLU A 111 24.01 16.23 14.40
C GLU A 111 23.18 16.25 15.68
N GLU A 112 22.52 17.38 15.99
CA GLU A 112 21.66 17.51 17.17
C GLU A 112 20.54 16.46 17.24
N LEU A 113 19.91 16.17 16.09
CA LEU A 113 18.85 15.15 16.03
C LEU A 113 19.41 13.73 16.21
N MET A 114 20.62 13.49 15.74
CA MET A 114 21.31 12.19 15.92
C MET A 114 21.77 12.00 17.36
N GLU A 115 22.30 13.05 18.00
CA GLU A 115 22.78 13.02 19.37
C GLU A 115 21.64 13.01 20.40
N SER A 116 20.50 13.60 20.07
CA SER A 116 19.32 13.59 20.94
C SER A 116 18.71 12.19 21.16
N GLY A 117 19.17 11.17 20.43
CA GLY A 117 18.60 9.83 20.46
C GLY A 117 17.23 9.69 19.77
N ARG A 118 16.76 10.75 19.07
CA ARG A 118 15.51 10.69 18.31
C ARG A 118 15.62 9.79 17.06
N VAL A 119 16.83 9.66 16.50
CA VAL A 119 17.08 8.84 15.33
C VAL A 119 18.01 7.68 15.67
N GLN A 120 17.46 6.49 15.59
CA GLN A 120 18.22 5.24 15.73
C GLN A 120 18.75 4.80 14.36
N ARG A 121 20.05 4.51 14.29
CA ARG A 121 20.71 4.00 13.07
C ARG A 121 21.01 2.53 13.25
N ILE A 122 20.52 1.72 12.34
CA ILE A 122 20.69 0.26 12.36
C ILE A 122 21.53 -0.15 11.15
N TYR A 123 22.58 -0.90 11.42
CA TYR A 123 23.45 -1.48 10.39
C TYR A 123 23.26 -2.99 10.38
N LEU A 124 22.69 -3.53 9.32
CA LEU A 124 22.34 -4.95 9.24
C LEU A 124 23.55 -5.87 9.39
N ASN A 125 24.72 -5.45 8.88
CA ASN A 125 25.97 -6.20 9.01
C ASN A 125 26.53 -6.22 10.45
N LYS A 126 25.95 -5.46 11.37
CA LYS A 126 26.33 -5.45 12.79
C LYS A 126 25.32 -6.16 13.68
N LEU A 127 24.24 -6.68 13.11
CA LEU A 127 23.30 -7.50 13.87
C LEU A 127 24.04 -8.73 14.44
N PRO A 128 23.77 -9.07 15.71
CA PRO A 128 24.43 -10.21 16.34
C PRO A 128 24.15 -11.52 15.59
N LYS A 129 25.20 -12.32 15.40
CA LYS A 129 25.10 -13.66 14.84
C LYS A 129 24.83 -14.66 15.96
N THR A 130 23.67 -14.64 16.55
CA THR A 130 23.31 -15.57 17.61
C THR A 130 22.31 -16.59 17.11
N GLN A 131 22.73 -17.86 17.08
CA GLN A 131 21.87 -19.01 16.74
C GLN A 131 20.64 -19.15 17.67
N GLN A 132 20.60 -18.43 18.78
CA GLN A 132 19.55 -18.54 19.80
C GLN A 132 18.61 -17.33 19.88
N LEU A 133 18.87 -16.24 19.16
CA LEU A 133 18.05 -15.03 19.25
C LEU A 133 17.31 -14.78 17.94
N PHE A 134 16.07 -15.27 17.92
CA PHE A 134 14.97 -14.84 17.07
C PHE A 134 15.15 -15.01 15.54
N PRO A 135 14.45 -15.96 14.96
CA PRO A 135 14.30 -16.08 13.50
C PRO A 135 13.95 -14.75 12.82
N LYS A 136 13.28 -13.87 13.56
CA LYS A 136 12.86 -12.53 13.11
C LYS A 136 14.02 -11.58 12.77
N LEU A 137 15.16 -11.62 13.49
CA LEU A 137 16.34 -10.82 13.16
C LEU A 137 17.14 -11.41 12.00
N GLU A 138 17.17 -12.72 11.87
CA GLU A 138 17.83 -13.41 10.76
C GLU A 138 17.17 -13.05 9.42
N ILE A 139 15.85 -12.77 9.39
CA ILE A 139 15.14 -12.28 8.20
C ILE A 139 15.80 -11.00 7.65
N PHE A 140 16.22 -10.07 8.52
CA PHE A 140 16.89 -8.85 8.06
C PHE A 140 18.31 -9.11 7.57
N ARG A 141 19.01 -10.11 8.13
CA ARG A 141 20.32 -10.52 7.64
C ARG A 141 20.26 -11.12 6.25
N LEU A 142 19.20 -11.85 5.92
CA LEU A 142 18.96 -12.33 4.56
C LEU A 142 19.00 -11.19 3.52
N MET A 143 18.64 -9.96 3.89
CA MET A 143 18.66 -8.82 2.97
C MET A 143 20.06 -8.49 2.43
N ILE A 144 21.12 -8.77 3.21
CA ILE A 144 22.51 -8.45 2.90
C ILE A 144 23.39 -9.69 2.66
N ALA A 145 22.90 -10.89 2.96
CA ALA A 145 23.58 -12.16 2.78
C ALA A 145 23.90 -12.43 1.30
N ASP A 146 24.97 -13.16 1.01
CA ASP A 146 25.18 -13.72 -0.33
C ASP A 146 24.22 -14.88 -0.63
N GLU A 147 24.32 -15.46 -1.81
CA GLU A 147 23.40 -16.52 -2.24
C GLU A 147 23.51 -17.76 -1.36
N GLN A 148 24.72 -18.19 -1.02
CA GLN A 148 24.95 -19.39 -0.20
C GLN A 148 24.46 -19.17 1.24
N GLU A 149 24.87 -18.05 1.87
CA GLU A 149 24.41 -17.68 3.22
C GLU A 149 22.88 -17.53 3.26
N THR A 150 22.29 -17.00 2.18
CA THR A 150 20.83 -16.88 2.06
C THR A 150 20.14 -18.23 2.13
N LEU A 151 20.63 -19.22 1.38
CA LEU A 151 20.04 -20.57 1.36
C LEU A 151 20.21 -21.29 2.69
N GLU A 152 21.39 -21.20 3.30
CA GLU A 152 21.70 -21.82 4.59
C GLU A 152 20.85 -21.21 5.72
N THR A 153 20.77 -19.88 5.78
CA THR A 153 19.99 -19.17 6.79
C THR A 153 18.50 -19.42 6.61
N THR A 154 18.00 -19.44 5.36
CA THR A 154 16.59 -19.76 5.09
C THR A 154 16.25 -21.19 5.58
N LYS A 155 17.10 -22.16 5.33
CA LYS A 155 16.91 -23.55 5.83
C LYS A 155 16.89 -23.59 7.36
N ALA A 156 17.80 -22.86 8.02
CA ALA A 156 17.84 -22.79 9.47
C ALA A 156 16.55 -22.19 10.05
N ILE A 157 16.07 -21.06 9.50
CA ILE A 157 14.82 -20.44 9.93
C ILE A 157 13.65 -21.41 9.75
N LEU A 158 13.55 -22.08 8.60
CA LEU A 158 12.47 -23.04 8.34
C LEU A 158 12.52 -24.26 9.24
N SER A 159 13.71 -24.72 9.65
CA SER A 159 13.86 -25.84 10.58
C SER A 159 13.37 -25.52 11.99
N GLU A 160 13.51 -24.25 12.40
CA GLU A 160 13.10 -23.78 13.73
C GLU A 160 11.61 -23.35 13.80
N THR A 161 11.13 -22.71 12.74
CA THR A 161 9.82 -22.05 12.74
C THR A 161 8.78 -22.76 11.89
N GLY A 162 9.19 -23.79 11.17
CA GLY A 162 8.32 -24.43 10.19
C GLY A 162 7.90 -23.43 9.10
N ILE A 163 6.64 -23.48 8.72
CA ILE A 163 6.08 -22.68 7.62
C ILE A 163 5.73 -21.24 8.03
N THR A 164 5.71 -20.93 9.31
CA THR A 164 5.19 -19.66 9.85
C THR A 164 5.79 -18.45 9.15
N PHE A 165 7.07 -18.52 8.77
CA PHE A 165 7.75 -17.43 8.07
C PHE A 165 7.90 -17.64 6.56
N TRP A 166 7.32 -18.72 6.00
CA TRP A 166 7.52 -19.05 4.60
C TRP A 166 7.14 -17.93 3.64
N GLU A 167 6.00 -17.28 3.83
CA GLU A 167 5.55 -16.21 2.94
C GLU A 167 6.53 -15.03 2.88
N ILE A 168 7.10 -14.65 4.03
CA ILE A 168 8.09 -13.57 4.11
C ILE A 168 9.39 -14.03 3.47
N LEU A 169 9.85 -15.25 3.77
CA LEU A 169 11.06 -15.83 3.20
C LEU A 169 10.92 -15.96 1.67
N GLU A 170 9.80 -16.42 1.15
CA GLU A 170 9.55 -16.52 -0.28
C GLU A 170 9.63 -15.15 -0.97
N LYS A 171 9.05 -14.09 -0.39
CA LYS A 171 9.16 -12.72 -0.91
C LYS A 171 10.62 -12.25 -0.98
N ILE A 172 11.41 -12.55 0.05
CA ILE A 172 12.83 -12.21 0.09
C ILE A 172 13.60 -13.00 -0.98
N LEU A 173 13.39 -14.30 -1.06
CA LEU A 173 14.08 -15.17 -2.02
C LEU A 173 13.75 -14.79 -3.47
N VAL A 174 12.48 -14.58 -3.80
CA VAL A 174 12.07 -14.11 -5.15
C VAL A 174 12.72 -12.75 -5.47
N SER A 175 12.84 -11.88 -4.49
CA SER A 175 13.50 -10.59 -4.67
C SER A 175 15.01 -10.70 -4.87
N LYS A 176 15.66 -11.67 -4.22
CA LYS A 176 17.12 -11.92 -4.33
C LYS A 176 17.48 -12.71 -5.58
N PHE A 177 16.62 -13.62 -6.01
CA PHE A 177 16.82 -14.50 -7.16
C PHE A 177 15.79 -14.20 -8.27
N PRO A 178 15.85 -13.01 -8.89
CA PRO A 178 14.83 -12.56 -9.84
C PRO A 178 14.75 -13.41 -11.12
N ASN A 179 15.79 -14.18 -11.40
CA ASN A 179 15.87 -15.05 -12.58
C ASN A 179 15.38 -16.47 -12.31
N LEU A 180 15.05 -16.81 -11.05
CA LEU A 180 14.57 -18.13 -10.69
C LEU A 180 13.07 -18.13 -10.49
N THR A 181 12.44 -19.20 -10.93
CA THR A 181 11.03 -19.48 -10.63
C THR A 181 10.87 -19.89 -9.16
N ARG A 182 9.64 -19.79 -8.65
CA ARG A 182 9.32 -20.27 -7.28
C ARG A 182 9.64 -21.75 -7.09
N GLU A 183 9.47 -22.57 -8.12
CA GLU A 183 9.79 -24.00 -8.12
C GLU A 183 11.31 -24.25 -8.02
N GLU A 184 12.11 -23.50 -8.78
CA GLU A 184 13.56 -23.59 -8.71
C GLU A 184 14.10 -23.16 -7.35
N ILE A 185 13.54 -22.10 -6.74
CA ILE A 185 13.88 -21.67 -5.39
C ILE A 185 13.57 -22.77 -4.36
N LYS A 186 12.41 -23.43 -4.47
CA LYS A 186 12.04 -24.56 -3.60
C LYS A 186 13.00 -25.74 -3.76
N ASN A 187 13.39 -26.05 -5.00
CA ASN A 187 14.33 -27.12 -5.30
C ASN A 187 15.73 -26.82 -4.76
N MET A 188 16.21 -25.57 -4.89
CA MET A 188 17.50 -25.13 -4.31
C MET A 188 17.53 -25.27 -2.78
N LEU A 189 16.43 -24.99 -2.12
CA LEU A 189 16.30 -25.18 -0.68
C LEU A 189 16.23 -26.64 -0.29
N LYS A 190 16.14 -27.57 -1.26
CA LYS A 190 15.88 -29.00 -1.00
C LYS A 190 14.72 -29.16 -0.01
N LEU A 191 13.72 -28.32 -0.15
CA LEU A 191 12.48 -28.47 0.59
C LEU A 191 11.82 -29.72 0.06
N GLU A 192 12.33 -30.86 0.55
CA GLU A 192 11.82 -32.16 0.17
C GLU A 192 10.31 -32.19 0.34
N THR A 193 9.68 -32.84 -0.61
CA THR A 193 8.26 -33.14 -0.69
C THR A 193 7.64 -33.58 0.66
N ASN A 194 8.45 -34.03 1.59
CA ASN A 194 8.04 -34.50 2.90
C ASN A 194 7.67 -33.38 3.89
N LEU A 195 8.41 -32.25 3.92
CA LEU A 195 8.02 -31.10 4.76
C LEU A 195 6.71 -30.46 4.25
N MET A 196 6.54 -30.38 2.93
CA MET A 196 5.31 -29.86 2.32
C MET A 196 4.13 -30.85 2.35
N LYS A 197 4.38 -32.13 2.58
CA LYS A 197 3.36 -33.18 2.73
C LYS A 197 2.97 -33.43 4.18
N THR A 198 3.63 -32.82 5.17
CA THR A 198 3.22 -33.00 6.56
C THR A 198 1.80 -32.44 6.74
N ARG A 199 1.00 -33.13 7.54
CA ARG A 199 -0.37 -32.71 7.91
C ARG A 199 -0.40 -31.27 8.40
N TYR A 200 0.62 -30.85 9.14
CA TYR A 200 0.82 -29.47 9.61
C TYR A 200 0.91 -28.47 8.45
N PHE A 201 1.62 -28.79 7.35
CA PHE A 201 1.72 -27.95 6.17
C PHE A 201 0.39 -27.79 5.43
N GLN A 202 -0.37 -28.87 5.37
CA GLN A 202 -1.69 -28.86 4.74
C GLN A 202 -2.67 -28.06 5.57
N GLU A 203 -2.70 -28.27 6.88
CA GLU A 203 -3.57 -27.54 7.84
C GLU A 203 -3.24 -26.04 7.85
N ALA A 204 -1.96 -25.64 7.94
CA ALA A 204 -1.55 -24.24 7.91
C ALA A 204 -1.87 -23.57 6.56
N ARG A 205 -1.72 -24.29 5.44
CA ARG A 205 -2.10 -23.79 4.11
C ARG A 205 -3.61 -23.60 3.98
N GLU A 206 -4.39 -24.54 4.47
CA GLU A 206 -5.85 -24.47 4.45
C GLU A 206 -6.34 -23.31 5.35
N GLU A 207 -5.72 -23.11 6.50
CA GLU A 207 -6.03 -22.02 7.41
C GLU A 207 -5.68 -20.66 6.80
N ALA A 208 -4.49 -20.52 6.18
CA ALA A 208 -4.09 -19.30 5.48
C ALA A 208 -5.00 -18.99 4.27
N ILE A 209 -5.39 -20.02 3.50
CA ILE A 209 -6.37 -19.87 2.39
C ILE A 209 -7.72 -19.42 2.94
N LYS A 210 -8.19 -20.02 4.02
CA LYS A 210 -9.47 -19.68 4.66
C LYS A 210 -9.47 -18.25 5.19
N GLU A 211 -8.41 -17.82 5.87
CA GLU A 211 -8.25 -16.44 6.34
C GLU A 211 -8.17 -15.44 5.18
N GLY A 212 -7.38 -15.76 4.15
CA GLY A 212 -7.26 -14.93 2.96
C GLY A 212 -8.59 -14.78 2.21
N LEU A 213 -9.34 -15.89 2.08
CA LEU A 213 -10.67 -15.89 1.47
C LEU A 213 -11.65 -15.05 2.29
N GLN A 214 -11.64 -15.21 3.61
CA GLN A 214 -12.51 -14.46 4.52
C GLN A 214 -12.21 -12.96 4.49
N LYS A 215 -10.94 -12.56 4.54
CA LYS A 215 -10.52 -11.15 4.41
C LYS A 215 -10.90 -10.59 3.04
N GLY A 216 -10.60 -11.33 1.96
CA GLY A 216 -10.94 -10.90 0.61
C GLY A 216 -12.45 -10.77 0.39
N LEU A 217 -13.26 -11.68 0.94
CA LEU A 217 -14.71 -11.61 0.89
C LEU A 217 -15.24 -10.40 1.66
N GLN A 218 -14.71 -10.14 2.86
CA GLN A 218 -15.10 -9.00 3.69
C GLN A 218 -14.74 -7.66 3.02
N GLU A 219 -13.53 -7.53 2.48
CA GLU A 219 -13.12 -6.34 1.74
C GLU A 219 -13.92 -6.15 0.45
N GLY A 220 -14.16 -7.24 -0.28
CA GLY A 220 -14.97 -7.23 -1.50
C GLY A 220 -16.41 -6.82 -1.21
N LEU A 221 -17.03 -7.35 -0.15
CA LEU A 221 -18.37 -6.99 0.28
C LEU A 221 -18.45 -5.52 0.70
N GLN A 222 -17.48 -5.05 1.47
CA GLN A 222 -17.44 -3.65 1.91
C GLN A 222 -17.29 -2.68 0.74
N LYS A 223 -16.36 -2.98 -0.19
CA LYS A 223 -16.17 -2.19 -1.42
C LYS A 223 -17.40 -2.24 -2.32
N GLY A 224 -17.98 -3.42 -2.52
CA GLY A 224 -19.20 -3.60 -3.32
C GLY A 224 -20.39 -2.84 -2.74
N LEU A 225 -20.57 -2.87 -1.42
CA LEU A 225 -21.63 -2.12 -0.74
C LEU A 225 -21.45 -0.62 -0.89
N GLN A 226 -20.21 -0.12 -0.76
CA GLN A 226 -19.90 1.29 -0.92
C GLN A 226 -20.14 1.76 -2.36
N GLN A 227 -19.66 1.00 -3.34
CA GLN A 227 -19.87 1.28 -4.76
C GLN A 227 -21.35 1.22 -5.14
N GLY A 228 -22.08 0.20 -4.65
CA GLY A 228 -23.51 0.06 -4.89
C GLY A 228 -24.32 1.22 -4.31
N LYS A 229 -24.00 1.65 -3.10
CA LYS A 229 -24.63 2.85 -2.49
C LYS A 229 -24.35 4.11 -3.31
N GLN A 230 -23.12 4.29 -3.75
CA GLN A 230 -22.75 5.45 -4.56
C GLN A 230 -23.48 5.45 -5.90
N GLN A 231 -23.47 4.33 -6.62
CA GLN A 231 -24.20 4.18 -7.90
C GLN A 231 -25.70 4.42 -7.75
N ALA A 232 -26.31 3.85 -6.71
CA ALA A 232 -27.72 4.08 -6.42
C ALA A 232 -28.03 5.55 -6.14
N SER A 233 -27.17 6.21 -5.32
CA SER A 233 -27.32 7.66 -5.06
C SER A 233 -27.19 8.50 -6.33
N GLU A 234 -26.26 8.16 -7.23
CA GLU A 234 -26.07 8.84 -8.51
C GLU A 234 -27.25 8.61 -9.45
N GLU A 235 -27.80 7.40 -9.49
CA GLU A 235 -28.97 7.08 -10.32
C GLU A 235 -30.23 7.83 -9.85
N ILE A 236 -30.45 7.86 -8.53
CA ILE A 236 -31.52 8.65 -7.92
C ILE A 236 -31.34 10.14 -8.25
N ALA A 237 -30.10 10.67 -8.08
CA ALA A 237 -29.80 12.07 -8.39
C ALA A 237 -30.10 12.39 -9.85
N LYS A 238 -29.74 11.53 -10.81
CA LYS A 238 -30.04 11.71 -12.24
C LYS A 238 -31.56 11.80 -12.52
N ARG A 239 -32.36 10.95 -11.86
CA ARG A 239 -33.83 11.00 -11.98
C ARG A 239 -34.41 12.31 -11.42
N LEU A 240 -33.96 12.71 -10.22
CA LEU A 240 -34.42 13.94 -9.59
C LEU A 240 -34.01 15.20 -10.37
N VAL A 241 -32.85 15.19 -11.03
CA VAL A 241 -32.43 16.24 -11.97
C VAL A 241 -33.38 16.32 -13.18
N GLN A 242 -33.79 15.20 -13.74
CA GLN A 242 -34.75 15.16 -14.87
C GLN A 242 -36.15 15.69 -14.49
N GLU A 243 -36.51 15.54 -13.22
CA GLU A 243 -37.77 16.10 -12.65
C GLU A 243 -37.64 17.58 -12.25
N ASN A 244 -36.47 18.22 -12.53
CA ASN A 244 -36.18 19.64 -12.23
C ASN A 244 -36.22 20.01 -10.72
N LEU A 245 -35.88 19.08 -9.83
CA LEU A 245 -35.80 19.39 -8.40
C LEU A 245 -34.61 20.31 -8.09
N PRO A 246 -34.71 21.17 -7.05
CA PRO A 246 -33.59 22.01 -6.59
C PRO A 246 -32.37 21.17 -6.15
N ILE A 247 -31.15 21.62 -6.47
CA ILE A 247 -29.89 20.94 -6.14
C ILE A 247 -29.78 20.68 -4.64
N GLU A 248 -30.25 21.59 -3.79
CA GLU A 248 -30.26 21.44 -2.33
C GLU A 248 -31.11 20.24 -1.90
N MET A 249 -32.23 20.04 -2.51
CA MET A 249 -33.12 18.91 -2.22
C MET A 249 -32.52 17.58 -2.69
N ILE A 250 -31.93 17.58 -3.89
CA ILE A 250 -31.23 16.41 -4.44
C ILE A 250 -30.04 16.01 -3.51
N ALA A 251 -29.24 16.98 -3.08
CA ALA A 251 -28.12 16.75 -2.16
C ALA A 251 -28.59 16.16 -0.82
N LYS A 252 -29.67 16.69 -0.26
CA LYS A 252 -30.27 16.19 1.00
C LYS A 252 -30.80 14.76 0.86
N THR A 253 -31.41 14.44 -0.26
CA THR A 253 -32.03 13.12 -0.50
C THR A 253 -30.99 12.04 -0.82
N THR A 254 -29.96 12.37 -1.60
CA THR A 254 -28.98 11.39 -2.11
C THR A 254 -27.70 11.31 -1.29
N GLY A 255 -27.42 12.32 -0.45
CA GLY A 255 -26.17 12.46 0.29
C GLY A 255 -24.98 12.87 -0.60
N LEU A 256 -25.18 13.16 -1.87
CA LEU A 256 -24.14 13.61 -2.80
C LEU A 256 -23.81 15.08 -2.58
N SER A 257 -22.53 15.45 -2.80
CA SER A 257 -22.13 16.84 -2.74
C SER A 257 -22.78 17.67 -3.88
N LYS A 258 -23.08 18.94 -3.62
CA LYS A 258 -23.62 19.86 -4.64
C LYS A 258 -22.73 19.91 -5.89
N ARG A 259 -21.42 19.86 -5.72
CA ARG A 259 -20.45 19.84 -6.82
C ARG A 259 -20.61 18.60 -7.70
N HIS A 260 -20.76 17.42 -7.08
CA HIS A 260 -20.96 16.17 -7.82
C HIS A 260 -22.29 16.18 -8.60
N ILE A 261 -23.37 16.72 -8.00
CA ILE A 261 -24.66 16.87 -8.67
C ILE A 261 -24.55 17.82 -9.89
N GLN A 262 -23.80 18.91 -9.78
CA GLN A 262 -23.54 19.83 -10.90
C GLN A 262 -22.77 19.14 -12.04
N GLU A 263 -21.83 18.26 -11.72
CA GLU A 263 -21.10 17.46 -12.71
C GLU A 263 -22.05 16.48 -13.43
N LEU A 264 -22.93 15.81 -12.69
CA LEU A 264 -23.95 14.93 -13.26
C LEU A 264 -24.93 15.69 -14.19
N ILE A 265 -25.33 16.91 -13.82
CA ILE A 265 -26.18 17.77 -14.67
C ILE A 265 -25.44 18.09 -15.98
N LYS A 266 -24.19 18.49 -15.94
CA LYS A 266 -23.39 18.77 -17.15
C LYS A 266 -23.26 17.53 -18.04
N GLU A 267 -23.09 16.35 -17.46
CA GLU A 267 -23.02 15.11 -18.20
C GLU A 267 -24.33 14.74 -18.88
N LEU A 268 -25.44 14.91 -18.17
CA LEU A 268 -26.79 14.68 -18.73
C LEU A 268 -27.11 15.63 -19.90
N ILE A 269 -26.74 16.91 -19.78
CA ILE A 269 -26.94 17.91 -20.86
C ILE A 269 -26.10 17.53 -22.10
N ARG A 270 -24.87 17.07 -21.91
CA ARG A 270 -23.98 16.60 -23.01
C ARG A 270 -24.51 15.37 -23.74
N LYS A 271 -25.27 14.52 -23.05
CA LYS A 271 -25.84 13.27 -23.62
C LYS A 271 -27.20 13.45 -24.27
N GLN A 272 -27.82 14.63 -24.17
CA GLN A 272 -29.04 14.94 -24.91
C GLN A 272 -28.68 15.36 -26.34
N PRO A 273 -29.05 14.60 -27.39
CA PRO A 273 -28.87 15.06 -28.77
C PRO A 273 -29.73 16.28 -29.03
N ASP A 274 -29.15 17.27 -29.69
CA ASP A 274 -29.72 18.56 -30.03
C ASP A 274 -31.03 18.38 -30.84
N LYS A 275 -32.17 18.46 -30.15
CA LYS A 275 -33.51 18.33 -30.78
C LYS A 275 -33.87 19.54 -31.62
N THR A 276 -33.00 20.52 -31.76
CA THR A 276 -33.28 21.77 -32.50
C THR A 276 -33.10 21.65 -34.01
N ASN A 277 -32.43 20.57 -34.50
CA ASN A 277 -32.10 20.44 -35.93
C ASN A 277 -33.18 19.67 -36.76
N ASP A 278 -34.15 19.02 -36.11
CA ASP A 278 -35.16 18.23 -36.84
C ASP A 278 -36.42 19.06 -37.27
N ARG A 279 -36.61 20.26 -36.68
CA ARG A 279 -37.69 21.17 -37.13
C ARG A 279 -37.32 21.94 -38.39
N ALA A 280 -36.03 22.20 -38.65
CA ALA A 280 -35.58 22.91 -39.84
C ALA A 280 -35.59 22.04 -41.13
N ARG A 281 -35.54 20.70 -40.99
CA ARG A 281 -35.57 19.78 -42.15
C ARG A 281 -36.98 19.43 -42.66
N LYS A 282 -38.06 19.65 -41.88
CA LYS A 282 -39.43 19.34 -42.29
C LYS A 282 -40.12 20.44 -43.06
N THR A 283 -39.55 21.65 -43.15
CA THR A 283 -40.17 22.80 -43.88
C THR A 283 -39.65 22.98 -45.30
N GLN A 284 -38.69 22.18 -45.76
CA GLN A 284 -38.12 22.31 -47.11
C GLN A 284 -38.62 21.31 -48.18
N ASN A 285 -39.51 20.37 -47.81
CA ASN A 285 -40.04 19.41 -48.78
C ASN A 285 -41.55 19.53 -48.89
N SER A 286 -42.04 20.64 -49.47
CA SER A 286 -43.41 20.74 -50.05
C SER A 286 -43.29 20.66 -51.58
N PRO A 287 -43.96 19.71 -52.22
CA PRO A 287 -43.90 19.60 -53.70
C PRO A 287 -44.75 20.71 -54.39
N ALA A 288 -44.04 21.43 -55.26
CA ALA A 288 -44.67 22.45 -56.14
C ALA A 288 -45.67 21.81 -57.09
N PHE A 289 -46.89 22.29 -57.05
CA PHE A 289 -47.94 21.95 -57.95
C PHE A 289 -47.63 22.47 -59.41
N LYS A 290 -47.35 21.54 -60.32
CA LYS A 290 -47.28 21.86 -61.78
C LYS A 290 -48.65 21.97 -62.37
N THR A 291 -49.11 23.19 -62.67
CA THR A 291 -50.27 23.50 -63.54
C THR A 291 -49.96 23.15 -64.99
N ARG A 292 -50.68 22.21 -65.52
CA ARG A 292 -50.69 21.81 -66.94
C ARG A 292 -51.61 22.78 -67.74
N ARG A 293 -51.02 23.63 -68.58
CA ARG A 293 -51.77 24.37 -69.62
C ARG A 293 -51.87 23.46 -70.83
N LYS A 294 -53.18 23.18 -71.25
CA LYS A 294 -53.49 22.69 -72.58
C LYS A 294 -53.45 23.84 -73.54
N ARG A 295 -52.90 23.63 -74.75
CA ARG A 295 -53.27 24.34 -76.01
C ARG A 295 -53.48 23.30 -77.09
N SER A 296 -54.53 23.45 -77.70
CA SER A 296 -55.16 23.12 -79.01
C SER A 296 -54.21 22.48 -80.00
#